data_936c46a4696a938b48c33ef12ed93558
#
_entry.id   936c46a4696a938b48c33ef12ed93558
#
_cell.length_a   1.000
_cell.length_b   1.000
_cell.length_c   1.000
_cell.angle_alpha   90.00
_cell.angle_beta   90.00
_cell.angle_gamma   90.00
#
_symmetry.space_group_name_H-M   'P 1'
#
loop_
_entity.id
_entity.type
_entity.pdbx_description
1 polymer ?
#
loop_
_entity_poly.entity_id
_entity_poly.type
_entity_poly.pdbx_seq_one_letter_code
_entity_poly.pdbx_strand_id
1 'polypeptide(L)'
;MNVVDRQIFRLAIPAIVTNITVPLLGLADLTIVGHMGSTAYIGAVAVGSMVFNVIYWIFGFLRMGTSGLISQALGARAPWAIVSLLRQSLTAALAIALVMLIAQRGLLALAMLAMKPQADVAQAVDTYFSICIWGAPAMMGLYSLTGWFIGMQNTRIPMYVSIVQNVVNLVASVALVYGAGMHIEGVAMGTLIAQWAGFLMALYCLWRSHLLPAVPRGSHGENDHDSRGFLHFFAVNRDIFLRTLFLVSVNLFFTSAGSRQGALTLSANTLLLTLFTITSFTMDGLAYAAEALGGRCCGAHDRAGFSLLVRRLFLWGGLSAVVFTLVYILGGGTLLSLLTSEAPVVTEALRYLPWAAVIPLAGVSAFLLDGLFIGLTATRAMLWSSVLSALLFYAVYLVFTPLMANHALWMALIAYLSMRGIIQATMLRRSSPVWRRFE
;
A
#
# COMPACT_ATOMS: atom_id res chain seq x y z
N MET A 1 7.52 -10.00 -27.46
CA MET A 1 7.25 -9.04 -26.37
C MET A 1 7.72 -7.67 -26.81
N ASN A 2 6.85 -6.66 -26.78
CA ASN A 2 7.20 -5.30 -27.19
C ASN A 2 8.15 -4.67 -26.13
N VAL A 3 8.90 -3.63 -26.49
CA VAL A 3 9.79 -2.89 -25.58
C VAL A 3 9.03 -2.40 -24.34
N VAL A 4 7.81 -1.89 -24.53
CA VAL A 4 6.94 -1.43 -23.43
C VAL A 4 6.55 -2.57 -22.49
N ASP A 5 6.22 -3.75 -23.02
CA ASP A 5 5.90 -4.91 -22.18
C ASP A 5 7.08 -5.29 -21.28
N ARG A 6 8.30 -5.29 -21.84
CA ARG A 6 9.52 -5.57 -21.08
C ARG A 6 9.76 -4.56 -19.96
N GLN A 7 9.46 -3.29 -20.22
CA GLN A 7 9.57 -2.23 -19.20
C GLN A 7 8.54 -2.41 -18.09
N ILE A 8 7.28 -2.73 -18.46
CA ILE A 8 6.20 -3.00 -17.49
C ILE A 8 6.63 -4.14 -16.56
N PHE A 9 7.01 -5.31 -17.10
CA PHE A 9 7.37 -6.47 -16.26
C PHE A 9 8.65 -6.26 -15.46
N ARG A 10 9.62 -5.51 -15.98
CA ARG A 10 10.85 -5.17 -15.26
C ARG A 10 10.54 -4.38 -13.97
N LEU A 11 9.47 -3.59 -13.97
CA LEU A 11 9.04 -2.80 -12.81
C LEU A 11 8.00 -3.56 -11.97
N ALA A 12 7.04 -4.22 -12.62
CA ALA A 12 5.95 -4.89 -11.93
C ALA A 12 6.40 -6.12 -11.12
N ILE A 13 7.26 -6.99 -11.68
CA ILE A 13 7.64 -8.23 -11.00
C ILE A 13 8.36 -7.96 -9.67
N PRO A 14 9.40 -7.10 -9.58
CA PRO A 14 10.01 -6.81 -8.29
C PRO A 14 9.03 -6.13 -7.32
N ALA A 15 8.10 -5.31 -7.81
CA ALA A 15 7.09 -4.68 -6.98
C ALA A 15 6.09 -5.69 -6.40
N ILE A 16 5.65 -6.69 -7.20
CA ILE A 16 4.82 -7.79 -6.72
C ILE A 16 5.54 -8.58 -5.61
N VAL A 17 6.81 -8.89 -5.81
CA VAL A 17 7.63 -9.57 -4.78
C VAL A 17 7.69 -8.73 -3.51
N THR A 18 7.91 -7.42 -3.61
CA THR A 18 7.89 -6.51 -2.46
C THR A 18 6.56 -6.58 -1.72
N ASN A 19 5.44 -6.51 -2.43
CA ASN A 19 4.10 -6.53 -1.81
C ASN A 19 3.79 -7.86 -1.12
N ILE A 20 4.26 -8.99 -1.67
CA ILE A 20 4.09 -10.30 -1.05
C ILE A 20 4.97 -10.45 0.20
N THR A 21 6.15 -9.85 0.23
CA THR A 21 7.07 -9.97 1.37
C THR A 21 6.63 -9.17 2.60
N VAL A 22 5.86 -8.10 2.44
CA VAL A 22 5.41 -7.26 3.56
C VAL A 22 4.57 -8.05 4.60
N PRO A 23 3.53 -8.82 4.24
CA PRO A 23 2.78 -9.62 5.20
C PRO A 23 3.59 -10.72 5.89
N LEU A 24 4.68 -11.19 5.26
CA LEU A 24 5.52 -12.25 5.83
C LEU A 24 6.21 -11.79 7.12
N LEU A 25 6.48 -10.51 7.26
CA LEU A 25 7.05 -9.93 8.48
C LEU A 25 6.12 -10.15 9.68
N GLY A 26 4.84 -9.79 9.55
CA GLY A 26 3.86 -10.00 10.60
C GLY A 26 3.60 -11.48 10.92
N LEU A 27 3.65 -12.35 9.90
CA LEU A 27 3.53 -13.78 10.11
C LEU A 27 4.73 -14.36 10.86
N ALA A 28 5.95 -13.91 10.56
CA ALA A 28 7.16 -14.31 11.28
C ALA A 28 7.07 -13.93 12.76
N ASP A 29 6.70 -12.69 13.07
CA ASP A 29 6.52 -12.22 14.44
C ASP A 29 5.46 -13.05 15.17
N LEU A 30 4.28 -13.28 14.57
CA LEU A 30 3.23 -14.12 15.16
C LEU A 30 3.68 -15.57 15.38
N THR A 31 4.48 -16.13 14.46
CA THR A 31 5.00 -17.48 14.60
C THR A 31 5.96 -17.58 15.80
N ILE A 32 6.89 -16.62 15.94
CA ILE A 32 7.83 -16.57 17.07
C ILE A 32 7.06 -16.50 18.39
N VAL A 33 6.13 -15.56 18.48
CA VAL A 33 5.33 -15.35 19.70
C VAL A 33 4.42 -16.53 20.01
N GLY A 34 3.90 -17.19 18.98
CA GLY A 34 3.08 -18.40 19.13
C GLY A 34 3.79 -19.56 19.84
N HIS A 35 5.12 -19.61 19.79
CA HIS A 35 5.94 -20.62 20.48
C HIS A 35 6.45 -20.17 21.88
N MET A 36 6.10 -18.97 22.32
CA MET A 36 6.51 -18.44 23.63
C MET A 36 5.57 -18.85 24.78
N GLY A 37 4.48 -19.58 24.51
CA GLY A 37 3.58 -20.11 25.52
C GLY A 37 2.67 -19.09 26.22
N SER A 38 2.57 -17.85 25.71
CA SER A 38 1.71 -16.80 26.26
C SER A 38 0.71 -16.30 25.22
N THR A 39 -0.58 -16.49 25.48
CA THR A 39 -1.66 -15.97 24.65
C THR A 39 -1.74 -14.45 24.66
N ALA A 40 -1.31 -13.81 25.78
CA ALA A 40 -1.26 -12.35 25.89
C ALA A 40 -0.26 -11.74 24.89
N TYR A 41 0.88 -12.37 24.66
CA TYR A 41 1.88 -11.89 23.71
C TYR A 41 1.40 -12.02 22.26
N ILE A 42 0.71 -13.12 21.92
CA ILE A 42 0.08 -13.28 20.60
C ILE A 42 -0.93 -12.15 20.36
N GLY A 43 -1.80 -11.89 21.35
CA GLY A 43 -2.76 -10.79 21.29
C GLY A 43 -2.09 -9.43 21.13
N ALA A 44 -1.01 -9.20 21.87
CA ALA A 44 -0.28 -7.93 21.83
C ALA A 44 0.40 -7.67 20.49
N VAL A 45 1.07 -8.66 19.89
CA VAL A 45 1.68 -8.52 18.57
C VAL A 45 0.59 -8.34 17.51
N ALA A 46 -0.53 -9.06 17.58
CA ALA A 46 -1.64 -8.90 16.66
C ALA A 46 -2.23 -7.47 16.70
N VAL A 47 -2.54 -6.97 17.91
CA VAL A 47 -3.06 -5.61 18.12
C VAL A 47 -2.04 -4.55 17.71
N GLY A 48 -0.79 -4.68 18.19
CA GLY A 48 0.28 -3.73 17.89
C GLY A 48 0.59 -3.64 16.40
N SER A 49 0.72 -4.76 15.73
CA SER A 49 0.95 -4.81 14.27
C SER A 49 -0.22 -4.22 13.50
N MET A 50 -1.47 -4.48 13.91
CA MET A 50 -2.65 -3.88 13.28
C MET A 50 -2.64 -2.36 13.40
N VAL A 51 -2.30 -1.81 14.57
CA VAL A 51 -2.20 -0.36 14.78
C VAL A 51 -1.14 0.25 13.88
N PHE A 52 0.08 -0.32 13.84
CA PHE A 52 1.14 0.17 12.97
C PHE A 52 0.79 0.03 11.49
N ASN A 53 0.15 -1.06 11.08
CA ASN A 53 -0.30 -1.24 9.69
C ASN A 53 -1.27 -0.14 9.26
N VAL A 54 -2.24 0.21 10.10
CA VAL A 54 -3.18 1.31 9.81
C VAL A 54 -2.44 2.65 9.72
N ILE A 55 -1.57 2.94 10.69
CA ILE A 55 -0.78 4.18 10.71
C ILE A 55 0.09 4.27 9.45
N TYR A 56 0.87 3.25 9.14
CA TYR A 56 1.76 3.25 7.99
C TYR A 56 1.00 3.27 6.66
N TRP A 57 -0.15 2.61 6.58
CA TRP A 57 -1.00 2.69 5.38
C TRP A 57 -1.47 4.11 5.10
N ILE A 58 -1.90 4.84 6.15
CA ILE A 58 -2.31 6.25 6.04
C ILE A 58 -1.14 7.10 5.51
N PHE A 59 0.08 6.89 6.01
CA PHE A 59 1.27 7.63 5.56
C PHE A 59 1.88 7.12 4.25
N GLY A 60 1.35 6.07 3.64
CA GLY A 60 1.75 5.57 2.33
C GLY A 60 1.67 6.60 1.19
N PHE A 61 0.93 7.70 1.40
CA PHE A 61 0.87 8.81 0.46
C PHE A 61 2.27 9.40 0.17
N LEU A 62 3.19 9.36 1.14
CA LEU A 62 4.54 9.89 0.99
C LEU A 62 5.31 9.14 -0.11
N ARG A 63 5.18 7.83 -0.18
CA ARG A 63 5.73 7.02 -1.27
C ARG A 63 5.10 7.38 -2.61
N MET A 64 3.76 7.41 -2.68
CA MET A 64 3.00 7.64 -3.90
C MET A 64 3.25 9.03 -4.48
N GLY A 65 3.17 10.07 -3.64
CA GLY A 65 3.41 11.45 -4.07
C GLY A 65 4.84 11.67 -4.55
N THR A 66 5.82 11.08 -3.83
CA THR A 66 7.23 11.18 -4.22
C THR A 66 7.48 10.50 -5.56
N SER A 67 6.97 9.29 -5.79
CA SER A 67 7.25 8.56 -7.03
C SER A 67 6.58 9.20 -8.24
N GLY A 68 5.35 9.71 -8.11
CA GLY A 68 4.68 10.44 -9.19
C GLY A 68 5.46 11.68 -9.63
N LEU A 69 5.87 12.52 -8.69
CA LEU A 69 6.62 13.75 -8.98
C LEU A 69 8.02 13.45 -9.53
N ILE A 70 8.74 12.48 -8.96
CA ILE A 70 10.07 12.08 -9.42
C ILE A 70 10.00 11.50 -10.84
N SER A 71 9.01 10.66 -11.15
CA SER A 71 8.87 10.08 -12.49
C SER A 71 8.62 11.14 -13.57
N GLN A 72 7.87 12.19 -13.24
CA GLN A 72 7.70 13.36 -14.14
C GLN A 72 9.00 14.15 -14.29
N ALA A 73 9.68 14.46 -13.19
CA ALA A 73 10.98 15.15 -13.23
C ALA A 73 12.03 14.38 -14.04
N LEU A 74 12.01 13.02 -13.96
CA LEU A 74 12.85 12.15 -14.77
C LEU A 74 12.49 12.26 -16.26
N GLY A 75 11.19 12.26 -16.59
CA GLY A 75 10.70 12.43 -17.96
C GLY A 75 11.08 13.79 -18.55
N ALA A 76 10.95 14.84 -17.76
CA ALA A 76 11.32 16.22 -18.10
C ALA A 76 12.85 16.44 -18.17
N ARG A 77 13.66 15.44 -17.82
CA ARG A 77 15.13 15.54 -17.71
C ARG A 77 15.59 16.69 -16.80
N ALA A 78 14.91 16.87 -15.67
CA ALA A 78 15.13 17.95 -14.71
C ALA A 78 15.92 17.45 -13.48
N PRO A 79 17.26 17.35 -13.52
CA PRO A 79 18.07 16.76 -12.45
C PRO A 79 17.93 17.51 -11.12
N TRP A 80 17.82 18.83 -11.19
CA TRP A 80 17.65 19.66 -10.00
C TRP A 80 16.32 19.35 -9.29
N ALA A 81 15.23 19.20 -10.04
CA ALA A 81 13.92 18.87 -9.50
C ALA A 81 13.93 17.49 -8.79
N ILE A 82 14.64 16.50 -9.36
CA ILE A 82 14.79 15.17 -8.75
C ILE A 82 15.42 15.26 -7.36
N VAL A 83 16.50 16.04 -7.22
CA VAL A 83 17.20 16.20 -5.94
C VAL A 83 16.37 17.02 -4.94
N SER A 84 15.73 18.11 -5.40
CA SER A 84 14.87 18.94 -4.56
C SER A 84 13.67 18.15 -4.02
N LEU A 85 12.99 17.39 -4.87
CA LEU A 85 11.86 16.54 -4.47
C LEU A 85 12.26 15.44 -3.47
N LEU A 86 13.45 14.84 -3.64
CA LEU A 86 13.96 13.88 -2.64
C LEU A 86 14.18 14.57 -1.28
N ARG A 87 14.80 15.75 -1.28
CA ARG A 87 15.01 16.53 -0.05
C ARG A 87 13.68 16.89 0.62
N GLN A 88 12.71 17.39 -0.16
CA GLN A 88 11.37 17.73 0.34
C GLN A 88 10.65 16.50 0.93
N SER A 89 10.72 15.36 0.25
CA SER A 89 10.11 14.11 0.72
C SER A 89 10.75 13.61 2.03
N LEU A 90 12.09 13.61 2.13
CA LEU A 90 12.79 13.21 3.35
C LEU A 90 12.55 14.18 4.51
N THR A 91 12.45 15.48 4.23
CA THR A 91 12.10 16.50 5.26
C THR A 91 10.68 16.28 5.78
N ALA A 92 9.73 16.03 4.87
CA ALA A 92 8.36 15.70 5.24
C ALA A 92 8.29 14.40 6.05
N ALA A 93 9.05 13.38 5.65
CA ALA A 93 9.16 12.10 6.38
C ALA A 93 9.64 12.31 7.82
N LEU A 94 10.70 13.11 7.99
CA LEU A 94 11.24 13.44 9.31
C LEU A 94 10.22 14.22 10.15
N ALA A 95 9.56 15.22 9.57
CA ALA A 95 8.54 16.00 10.27
C ALA A 95 7.37 15.12 10.73
N ILE A 96 6.86 14.23 9.87
CA ILE A 96 5.81 13.27 10.22
C ILE A 96 6.28 12.33 11.34
N ALA A 97 7.48 11.79 11.24
CA ALA A 97 8.04 10.90 12.24
C ALA A 97 8.19 11.59 13.60
N LEU A 98 8.64 12.83 13.63
CA LEU A 98 8.73 13.63 14.88
C LEU A 98 7.35 13.86 15.49
N VAL A 99 6.34 14.18 14.68
CA VAL A 99 4.94 14.30 15.15
C VAL A 99 4.47 12.99 15.74
N MET A 100 4.73 11.84 15.09
CA MET A 100 4.36 10.52 15.61
C MET A 100 5.05 10.22 16.95
N LEU A 101 6.35 10.53 17.10
CA LEU A 101 7.08 10.34 18.34
C LEU A 101 6.56 11.25 19.47
N ILE A 102 6.23 12.51 19.17
CA ILE A 102 5.64 13.42 20.16
C ILE A 102 4.24 12.95 20.56
N ALA A 103 3.43 12.53 19.58
CA ALA A 103 2.06 12.09 19.79
C ALA A 103 1.92 10.63 20.26
N GLN A 104 3.02 9.89 20.48
CA GLN A 104 3.02 8.45 20.73
C GLN A 104 2.06 8.00 21.85
N ARG A 105 1.97 8.75 22.96
CA ARG A 105 1.05 8.44 24.06
C ARG A 105 -0.41 8.62 23.66
N GLY A 106 -0.72 9.65 22.87
CA GLY A 106 -2.06 9.89 22.34
C GLY A 106 -2.46 8.82 21.31
N LEU A 107 -1.55 8.41 20.43
CA LEU A 107 -1.77 7.34 19.47
C LEU A 107 -2.04 6.00 20.18
N LEU A 108 -1.25 5.68 21.19
CA LEU A 108 -1.47 4.48 21.99
C LEU A 108 -2.81 4.51 22.74
N ALA A 109 -3.15 5.63 23.38
CA ALA A 109 -4.44 5.80 24.05
C ALA A 109 -5.63 5.63 23.09
N LEU A 110 -5.52 6.20 21.88
CA LEU A 110 -6.54 6.04 20.84
C LEU A 110 -6.65 4.58 20.39
N ALA A 111 -5.52 3.89 20.21
CA ALA A 111 -5.50 2.47 19.84
C ALA A 111 -6.16 1.61 20.94
N MET A 112 -5.82 1.84 22.22
CA MET A 112 -6.41 1.14 23.36
C MET A 112 -7.92 1.38 23.47
N LEU A 113 -8.37 2.62 23.23
CA LEU A 113 -9.81 2.96 23.24
C LEU A 113 -10.57 2.26 22.11
N ALA A 114 -9.96 2.17 20.93
CA ALA A 114 -10.55 1.55 19.75
C ALA A 114 -10.60 0.01 19.85
N MET A 115 -9.52 -0.61 20.35
CA MET A 115 -9.36 -2.06 20.35
C MET A 115 -9.85 -2.72 21.64
N LYS A 116 -9.90 -1.98 22.78
CA LYS A 116 -10.35 -2.45 24.10
C LYS A 116 -9.78 -3.83 24.47
N PRO A 117 -8.42 -4.02 24.43
CA PRO A 117 -7.82 -5.29 24.77
C PRO A 117 -8.02 -5.62 26.26
N GLN A 118 -7.94 -6.91 26.63
CA GLN A 118 -7.91 -7.33 28.03
C GLN A 118 -6.65 -6.78 28.73
N ALA A 119 -6.69 -6.66 30.05
CA ALA A 119 -5.65 -6.01 30.83
C ALA A 119 -4.23 -6.55 30.58
N ASP A 120 -4.10 -7.88 30.52
CA ASP A 120 -2.82 -8.56 30.29
C ASP A 120 -2.27 -8.27 28.88
N VAL A 121 -3.17 -8.24 27.88
CA VAL A 121 -2.83 -7.88 26.50
C VAL A 121 -2.49 -6.40 26.40
N ALA A 122 -3.22 -5.53 27.12
CA ALA A 122 -2.99 -4.09 27.11
C ALA A 122 -1.56 -3.71 27.57
N GLN A 123 -1.05 -4.34 28.65
CA GLN A 123 0.30 -4.11 29.12
C GLN A 123 1.35 -4.55 28.09
N ALA A 124 1.15 -5.69 27.46
CA ALA A 124 2.05 -6.19 26.44
C ALA A 124 2.00 -5.33 25.15
N VAL A 125 0.82 -4.77 24.77
CA VAL A 125 0.67 -3.81 23.68
C VAL A 125 1.42 -2.51 23.99
N ASP A 126 1.35 -1.99 25.21
CA ASP A 126 2.09 -0.78 25.61
C ASP A 126 3.59 -0.99 25.44
N THR A 127 4.12 -2.13 25.89
CA THR A 127 5.54 -2.49 25.72
C THR A 127 5.92 -2.59 24.26
N TYR A 128 5.16 -3.34 23.46
CA TYR A 128 5.42 -3.52 22.03
C TYR A 128 5.37 -2.19 21.28
N PHE A 129 4.33 -1.39 21.50
CA PHE A 129 4.14 -0.10 20.84
C PHE A 129 5.24 0.90 21.21
N SER A 130 5.60 1.02 22.48
CA SER A 130 6.62 1.97 22.95
C SER A 130 8.01 1.70 22.39
N ILE A 131 8.31 0.45 22.00
CA ILE A 131 9.55 0.09 21.32
C ILE A 131 9.42 0.34 19.82
N CYS A 132 8.38 -0.19 19.17
CA CYS A 132 8.23 -0.13 17.72
C CYS A 132 8.03 1.29 17.17
N ILE A 133 7.49 2.24 17.97
CA ILE A 133 7.27 3.62 17.53
C ILE A 133 8.58 4.34 17.16
N TRP A 134 9.71 3.95 17.77
CA TRP A 134 11.04 4.46 17.43
C TRP A 134 11.52 4.04 16.03
N GLY A 135 10.80 3.14 15.38
CA GLY A 135 10.97 2.82 13.96
C GLY A 135 10.28 3.78 13.00
N ALA A 136 9.41 4.69 13.50
CA ALA A 136 8.68 5.61 12.64
C ALA A 136 9.59 6.48 11.75
N PRO A 137 10.73 7.04 12.22
CA PRO A 137 11.65 7.79 11.36
C PRO A 137 12.22 6.93 10.23
N ALA A 138 12.58 5.68 10.52
CA ALA A 138 13.10 4.75 9.54
C ALA A 138 12.03 4.40 8.48
N MET A 139 10.80 4.12 8.92
CA MET A 139 9.70 3.76 8.01
C MET A 139 9.24 4.93 7.14
N MET A 140 9.10 6.13 7.69
CA MET A 140 8.76 7.32 6.90
C MET A 140 9.86 7.66 5.89
N GLY A 141 11.13 7.59 6.32
CA GLY A 141 12.28 7.75 5.42
C GLY A 141 12.32 6.68 4.34
N LEU A 142 12.02 5.42 4.68
CA LEU A 142 11.95 4.32 3.73
C LEU A 142 10.82 4.51 2.69
N TYR A 143 9.67 5.07 3.08
CA TYR A 143 8.61 5.43 2.13
C TYR A 143 9.07 6.48 1.12
N SER A 144 9.75 7.52 1.58
CA SER A 144 10.33 8.55 0.69
C SER A 144 11.34 7.95 -0.29
N LEU A 145 12.27 7.12 0.20
CA LEU A 145 13.29 6.47 -0.63
C LEU A 145 12.66 5.46 -1.61
N THR A 146 11.71 4.68 -1.16
CA THR A 146 10.98 3.73 -2.03
C THR A 146 10.23 4.47 -3.13
N GLY A 147 9.54 5.57 -2.80
CA GLY A 147 8.90 6.44 -3.79
C GLY A 147 9.91 6.99 -4.79
N TRP A 148 11.05 7.45 -4.31
CA TRP A 148 12.13 7.93 -5.17
C TRP A 148 12.66 6.85 -6.10
N PHE A 149 12.96 5.64 -5.61
CA PHE A 149 13.44 4.54 -6.44
C PHE A 149 12.41 4.14 -7.51
N ILE A 150 11.12 4.07 -7.15
CA ILE A 150 10.05 3.76 -8.11
C ILE A 150 9.98 4.86 -9.18
N GLY A 151 10.01 6.12 -8.80
CA GLY A 151 10.03 7.27 -9.72
C GLY A 151 11.23 7.25 -10.65
N MET A 152 12.40 6.84 -10.16
CA MET A 152 13.62 6.60 -10.95
C MET A 152 13.60 5.29 -11.76
N GLN A 153 12.44 4.61 -11.84
CA GLN A 153 12.22 3.36 -12.58
C GLN A 153 13.06 2.17 -12.08
N ASN A 154 13.35 2.14 -10.80
CA ASN A 154 14.08 1.06 -10.16
C ASN A 154 13.29 0.45 -9.00
N THR A 155 12.48 -0.58 -9.27
CA THR A 155 11.73 -1.34 -8.26
C THR A 155 12.52 -2.49 -7.64
N ARG A 156 13.72 -2.79 -8.17
CA ARG A 156 14.57 -3.86 -7.64
C ARG A 156 15.17 -3.51 -6.29
N ILE A 157 15.60 -2.24 -6.12
CA ILE A 157 16.18 -1.80 -4.84
C ILE A 157 15.13 -1.93 -3.71
N PRO A 158 13.92 -1.39 -3.82
CA PRO A 158 12.85 -1.64 -2.84
C PRO A 158 12.61 -3.12 -2.55
N MET A 159 12.62 -3.98 -3.57
CA MET A 159 12.49 -5.43 -3.40
C MET A 159 13.60 -6.02 -2.52
N TYR A 160 14.85 -5.71 -2.82
CA TYR A 160 15.97 -6.21 -2.00
C TYR A 160 15.93 -5.67 -0.58
N VAL A 161 15.59 -4.40 -0.41
CA VAL A 161 15.43 -3.77 0.92
C VAL A 161 14.34 -4.50 1.71
N SER A 162 13.20 -4.78 1.10
CA SER A 162 12.09 -5.50 1.76
C SER A 162 12.49 -6.93 2.16
N ILE A 163 13.19 -7.67 1.28
CA ILE A 163 13.67 -9.02 1.59
C ILE A 163 14.67 -8.98 2.76
N VAL A 164 15.67 -8.08 2.71
CA VAL A 164 16.65 -7.95 3.80
C VAL A 164 15.97 -7.54 5.11
N GLN A 165 14.99 -6.66 5.06
CA GLN A 165 14.21 -6.25 6.22
C GLN A 165 13.50 -7.44 6.87
N ASN A 166 12.88 -8.32 6.07
CA ASN A 166 12.25 -9.54 6.58
C ASN A 166 13.26 -10.53 7.19
N VAL A 167 14.39 -10.74 6.52
CA VAL A 167 15.45 -11.63 7.02
C VAL A 167 16.03 -11.08 8.33
N VAL A 168 16.32 -9.79 8.39
CA VAL A 168 16.84 -9.14 9.61
C VAL A 168 15.84 -9.22 10.75
N ASN A 169 14.54 -8.98 10.48
CA ASN A 169 13.49 -9.13 11.48
C ASN A 169 13.47 -10.55 12.06
N LEU A 170 13.40 -11.57 11.20
CA LEU A 170 13.35 -12.96 11.63
C LEU A 170 14.59 -13.33 12.48
N VAL A 171 15.78 -13.01 11.98
CA VAL A 171 17.04 -13.34 12.65
C VAL A 171 17.17 -12.59 13.98
N ALA A 172 16.89 -11.28 14.01
CA ALA A 172 16.98 -10.47 15.21
C ALA A 172 15.94 -10.88 16.24
N SER A 173 14.68 -11.10 15.85
CA SER A 173 13.63 -11.55 16.77
C SER A 173 13.96 -12.93 17.37
N VAL A 174 14.39 -13.90 16.56
CA VAL A 174 14.81 -15.22 17.05
C VAL A 174 16.01 -15.11 18.01
N ALA A 175 17.04 -14.32 17.66
CA ALA A 175 18.23 -14.15 18.49
C ALA A 175 17.91 -13.47 19.82
N LEU A 176 17.03 -12.46 19.83
CA LEU A 176 16.66 -11.74 21.05
C LEU A 176 15.72 -12.57 21.94
N VAL A 177 14.77 -13.27 21.35
CA VAL A 177 13.81 -14.08 22.11
C VAL A 177 14.48 -15.34 22.66
N TYR A 178 15.11 -16.15 21.82
CA TYR A 178 15.67 -17.44 22.26
C TYR A 178 17.13 -17.36 22.72
N GLY A 179 17.91 -16.41 22.19
CA GLY A 179 19.31 -16.23 22.60
C GLY A 179 19.49 -15.35 23.81
N ALA A 180 18.79 -14.23 23.89
CA ALA A 180 18.87 -13.28 25.01
C ALA A 180 17.78 -13.49 26.08
N GLY A 181 16.83 -14.42 25.89
CA GLY A 181 15.74 -14.68 26.84
C GLY A 181 14.72 -13.55 26.96
N MET A 182 14.67 -12.65 25.95
CA MET A 182 13.69 -11.55 25.93
C MET A 182 12.33 -12.11 25.50
N HIS A 183 11.26 -11.51 26.02
CA HIS A 183 9.91 -11.90 25.65
C HIS A 183 9.39 -11.02 24.50
N ILE A 184 8.26 -10.33 24.72
CA ILE A 184 7.65 -9.47 23.71
C ILE A 184 8.57 -8.30 23.29
N GLU A 185 9.42 -7.86 24.21
CA GLU A 185 10.44 -6.85 23.96
C GLU A 185 11.41 -7.29 22.87
N GLY A 186 11.78 -8.60 22.85
CA GLY A 186 12.67 -9.16 21.85
C GLY A 186 12.09 -9.11 20.44
N VAL A 187 10.79 -9.41 20.29
CA VAL A 187 10.09 -9.31 19.01
C VAL A 187 9.95 -7.85 18.56
N ALA A 188 9.58 -6.95 19.47
CA ALA A 188 9.48 -5.52 19.19
C ALA A 188 10.84 -4.91 18.79
N MET A 189 11.92 -5.27 19.49
CA MET A 189 13.28 -4.84 19.14
C MET A 189 13.75 -5.43 17.81
N GLY A 190 13.42 -6.69 17.51
CA GLY A 190 13.70 -7.31 16.21
C GLY A 190 13.05 -6.55 15.07
N THR A 191 11.78 -6.17 15.23
CA THR A 191 11.04 -5.34 14.27
C THR A 191 11.69 -3.95 14.13
N LEU A 192 12.06 -3.30 15.22
CA LEU A 192 12.74 -2.01 15.21
C LEU A 192 14.10 -2.08 14.49
N ILE A 193 14.91 -3.08 14.78
CA ILE A 193 16.21 -3.31 14.12
C ILE A 193 15.99 -3.51 12.61
N ALA A 194 15.01 -4.31 12.22
CA ALA A 194 14.69 -4.55 10.82
C ALA A 194 14.27 -3.27 10.08
N GLN A 195 13.46 -2.41 10.68
CA GLN A 195 13.04 -1.14 10.11
C GLN A 195 14.24 -0.22 9.84
N TRP A 196 15.13 -0.07 10.82
CA TRP A 196 16.35 0.72 10.66
C TRP A 196 17.34 0.09 9.67
N ALA A 197 17.50 -1.23 9.66
CA ALA A 197 18.33 -1.93 8.69
C ALA A 197 17.83 -1.71 7.25
N GLY A 198 16.51 -1.78 7.03
CA GLY A 198 15.90 -1.48 5.74
C GLY A 198 16.16 -0.04 5.29
N PHE A 199 15.97 0.92 6.17
CA PHE A 199 16.21 2.33 5.87
C PHE A 199 17.68 2.63 5.56
N LEU A 200 18.60 2.13 6.39
CA LEU A 200 20.04 2.30 6.18
C LEU A 200 20.50 1.62 4.90
N MET A 201 19.98 0.43 4.57
CA MET A 201 20.25 -0.23 3.30
C MET A 201 19.74 0.59 2.11
N ALA A 202 18.54 1.18 2.21
CA ALA A 202 18.00 2.04 1.15
C ALA A 202 18.88 3.29 0.95
N LEU A 203 19.34 3.93 2.04
CA LEU A 203 20.30 5.04 1.97
C LEU A 203 21.65 4.62 1.35
N TYR A 204 22.18 3.46 1.75
CA TYR A 204 23.40 2.91 1.15
C TYR A 204 23.23 2.67 -0.34
N CYS A 205 22.10 2.06 -0.76
CA CYS A 205 21.78 1.86 -2.16
C CYS A 205 21.66 3.19 -2.93
N LEU A 206 21.06 4.22 -2.33
CA LEU A 206 20.97 5.55 -2.91
C LEU A 206 22.37 6.13 -3.16
N TRP A 207 23.24 6.07 -2.15
CA TRP A 207 24.62 6.58 -2.25
C TRP A 207 25.46 5.79 -3.25
N ARG A 208 25.37 4.45 -3.23
CA ARG A 208 26.18 3.55 -4.07
C ARG A 208 25.73 3.49 -5.53
N SER A 209 24.46 3.70 -5.81
CA SER A 209 23.86 3.49 -7.13
C SER A 209 24.21 4.58 -8.15
N HIS A 210 24.84 5.68 -7.72
CA HIS A 210 25.09 6.87 -8.56
C HIS A 210 23.85 7.37 -9.32
N LEU A 211 22.65 7.02 -8.83
CA LEU A 211 21.38 7.43 -9.43
C LEU A 211 21.04 8.91 -9.14
N LEU A 212 21.73 9.51 -8.17
CA LEU A 212 21.59 10.95 -7.94
C LEU A 212 22.22 11.69 -9.14
N PRO A 213 21.41 12.46 -9.89
CA PRO A 213 21.96 13.19 -11.02
C PRO A 213 22.93 14.27 -10.53
N ALA A 214 24.04 14.45 -11.28
CA ALA A 214 24.94 15.56 -11.03
C ALA A 214 24.19 16.88 -11.32
N VAL A 215 24.06 17.72 -10.29
CA VAL A 215 23.52 19.07 -10.44
C VAL A 215 24.68 20.01 -10.80
N PRO A 216 24.66 20.69 -11.95
CA PRO A 216 25.71 21.65 -12.29
C PRO A 216 25.81 22.74 -11.22
N ARG A 217 27.06 23.03 -10.76
CA ARG A 217 27.33 24.16 -9.85
C ARG A 217 26.95 25.45 -10.56
N GLY A 218 25.97 26.18 -10.02
CA GLY A 218 25.51 27.46 -10.61
C GLY A 218 24.09 27.43 -11.17
N SER A 219 23.45 26.27 -11.32
CA SER A 219 22.01 26.17 -11.58
C SER A 219 21.21 26.41 -10.28
N HIS A 220 21.44 27.57 -9.64
CA HIS A 220 20.52 28.05 -8.60
C HIS A 220 19.23 28.46 -9.33
N GLY A 221 18.32 27.51 -9.48
CA GLY A 221 16.94 27.83 -9.81
C GLY A 221 16.43 28.80 -8.75
N GLU A 222 15.97 29.94 -9.20
CA GLU A 222 15.48 31.04 -8.39
C GLU A 222 14.67 30.53 -7.19
N ASN A 223 14.87 31.13 -6.03
CA ASN A 223 14.22 30.81 -4.75
C ASN A 223 12.68 30.75 -4.84
N ASP A 224 12.09 31.31 -5.88
CA ASP A 224 10.65 31.31 -6.19
C ASP A 224 10.16 29.93 -6.69
N HIS A 225 11.00 29.12 -7.35
CA HIS A 225 10.65 27.74 -7.74
C HIS A 225 10.63 26.78 -6.56
N ASP A 226 11.39 27.02 -5.51
CA ASP A 226 11.46 26.13 -4.34
C ASP A 226 10.14 26.22 -3.52
N SER A 227 9.59 27.42 -3.34
CA SER A 227 8.33 27.63 -2.61
C SER A 227 7.11 27.08 -3.35
N ARG A 228 7.02 27.29 -4.66
CA ARG A 228 5.92 26.74 -5.49
C ARG A 228 6.02 25.22 -5.61
N GLY A 229 7.22 24.68 -5.73
CA GLY A 229 7.47 23.24 -5.75
C GLY A 229 7.05 22.56 -4.44
N PHE A 230 7.34 23.18 -3.31
CA PHE A 230 6.95 22.71 -2.00
C PHE A 230 5.42 22.69 -1.81
N LEU A 231 4.72 23.78 -2.19
CA LEU A 231 3.27 23.82 -2.14
C LEU A 231 2.62 22.78 -3.05
N HIS A 232 3.19 22.53 -4.23
CA HIS A 232 2.71 21.50 -5.15
C HIS A 232 2.92 20.10 -4.56
N PHE A 233 4.11 19.83 -3.98
CA PHE A 233 4.39 18.58 -3.27
C PHE A 233 3.37 18.32 -2.16
N PHE A 234 3.06 19.32 -1.33
CA PHE A 234 2.06 19.19 -0.28
C PHE A 234 0.65 19.00 -0.81
N ALA A 235 0.26 19.70 -1.87
CA ALA A 235 -1.07 19.56 -2.47
C ALA A 235 -1.29 18.13 -3.01
N VAL A 236 -0.30 17.56 -3.71
CA VAL A 236 -0.33 16.19 -4.21
C VAL A 236 -0.47 15.20 -3.06
N ASN A 237 0.36 15.34 -2.04
CA ASN A 237 0.37 14.43 -0.89
C ASN A 237 -0.91 14.53 -0.04
N ARG A 238 -1.45 15.74 0.14
CA ARG A 238 -2.73 15.96 0.83
C ARG A 238 -3.88 15.23 0.14
N ASP A 239 -3.98 15.33 -1.18
CA ASP A 239 -5.06 14.70 -1.94
C ASP A 239 -4.97 13.16 -1.85
N ILE A 240 -3.75 12.60 -1.91
CA ILE A 240 -3.52 11.17 -1.72
C ILE A 240 -3.83 10.73 -0.28
N PHE A 241 -3.46 11.53 0.71
CA PHE A 241 -3.79 11.29 2.11
C PHE A 241 -5.31 11.22 2.33
N LEU A 242 -6.04 12.24 1.87
CA LEU A 242 -7.51 12.27 1.98
C LEU A 242 -8.15 11.08 1.27
N ARG A 243 -7.69 10.75 0.05
CA ARG A 243 -8.13 9.55 -0.66
C ARG A 243 -7.92 8.30 0.19
N THR A 244 -6.75 8.16 0.82
CA THR A 244 -6.41 6.97 1.62
C THR A 244 -7.33 6.82 2.82
N LEU A 245 -7.76 7.93 3.45
CA LEU A 245 -8.76 7.89 4.53
C LEU A 245 -10.08 7.25 4.07
N PHE A 246 -10.56 7.57 2.86
CA PHE A 246 -11.77 6.93 2.31
C PHE A 246 -11.55 5.44 2.04
N LEU A 247 -10.38 5.04 1.54
CA LEU A 247 -10.04 3.62 1.34
C LEU A 247 -10.03 2.85 2.67
N VAL A 248 -9.38 3.42 3.68
CA VAL A 248 -9.32 2.84 5.03
C VAL A 248 -10.71 2.75 5.64
N SER A 249 -11.54 3.79 5.49
CA SER A 249 -12.90 3.79 6.03
C SER A 249 -13.77 2.68 5.43
N VAL A 250 -13.70 2.47 4.11
CA VAL A 250 -14.42 1.37 3.44
C VAL A 250 -13.94 0.01 3.94
N ASN A 251 -12.62 -0.18 4.08
CA ASN A 251 -12.05 -1.45 4.54
C ASN A 251 -12.43 -1.77 6.00
N LEU A 252 -12.30 -0.78 6.89
CA LEU A 252 -12.70 -0.92 8.31
C LEU A 252 -14.20 -1.15 8.44
N PHE A 253 -15.00 -0.44 7.66
CA PHE A 253 -16.44 -0.65 7.66
C PHE A 253 -16.82 -2.04 7.17
N PHE A 254 -16.18 -2.55 6.11
CA PHE A 254 -16.42 -3.89 5.60
C PHE A 254 -16.21 -4.95 6.69
N THR A 255 -15.09 -4.86 7.41
CA THR A 255 -14.78 -5.77 8.52
C THR A 255 -15.78 -5.62 9.68
N SER A 256 -16.10 -4.38 10.07
CA SER A 256 -17.08 -4.09 11.13
C SER A 256 -18.49 -4.57 10.77
N ALA A 257 -18.93 -4.36 9.54
CA ALA A 257 -20.23 -4.83 9.07
C ALA A 257 -20.30 -6.36 9.01
N GLY A 258 -19.22 -7.02 8.61
CA GLY A 258 -19.10 -8.48 8.65
C GLY A 258 -19.18 -9.04 10.08
N SER A 259 -18.55 -8.38 11.05
CA SER A 259 -18.56 -8.81 12.46
C SER A 259 -19.97 -8.75 13.09
N ARG A 260 -20.79 -7.79 12.68
CA ARG A 260 -22.19 -7.68 13.15
C ARG A 260 -23.10 -8.82 12.67
N GLN A 261 -22.69 -9.55 11.63
CA GLN A 261 -23.44 -10.68 11.07
C GLN A 261 -23.05 -12.03 11.70
N GLY A 262 -22.16 -12.02 12.67
CA GLY A 262 -21.73 -13.19 13.42
C GLY A 262 -20.30 -13.63 13.10
N ALA A 263 -19.73 -14.42 14.02
CA ALA A 263 -18.33 -14.85 13.94
C ALA A 263 -18.05 -15.71 12.70
N LEU A 264 -18.98 -16.59 12.32
CA LEU A 264 -18.83 -17.46 11.15
C LEU A 264 -18.74 -16.65 9.85
N THR A 265 -19.63 -15.67 9.67
CA THR A 265 -19.63 -14.78 8.49
C THR A 265 -18.40 -13.90 8.46
N LEU A 266 -17.95 -13.39 9.62
CA LEU A 266 -16.70 -12.62 9.71
C LEU A 266 -15.49 -13.47 9.28
N SER A 267 -15.40 -14.71 9.76
CA SER A 267 -14.32 -15.63 9.39
C SER A 267 -14.34 -15.95 7.90
N ALA A 268 -15.52 -16.23 7.33
CA ALA A 268 -15.68 -16.45 5.89
C ALA A 268 -15.27 -15.22 5.06
N ASN A 269 -15.70 -14.02 5.47
CA ASN A 269 -15.30 -12.77 4.81
C ASN A 269 -13.80 -12.55 4.89
N THR A 270 -13.16 -12.85 6.02
CA THR A 270 -11.70 -12.70 6.19
C THR A 270 -10.93 -13.62 5.24
N LEU A 271 -11.35 -14.88 5.07
CA LEU A 271 -10.75 -15.80 4.10
C LEU A 271 -10.87 -15.27 2.66
N LEU A 272 -12.03 -14.79 2.29
CA LEU A 272 -12.26 -14.24 0.94
C LEU A 272 -11.50 -12.92 0.72
N LEU A 273 -11.36 -12.08 1.75
CA LEU A 273 -10.50 -10.89 1.68
C LEU A 273 -9.01 -11.26 1.52
N THR A 274 -8.57 -12.42 1.99
CA THR A 274 -7.21 -12.91 1.71
C THR A 274 -7.01 -13.15 0.22
N LEU A 275 -7.99 -13.76 -0.47
CA LEU A 275 -7.94 -13.91 -1.94
C LEU A 275 -7.91 -12.55 -2.65
N PHE A 276 -8.71 -11.59 -2.19
CA PHE A 276 -8.67 -10.21 -2.69
C PHE A 276 -7.29 -9.58 -2.50
N THR A 277 -6.66 -9.77 -1.34
CA THR A 277 -5.33 -9.22 -1.03
C THR A 277 -4.25 -9.78 -1.96
N ILE A 278 -4.27 -11.08 -2.26
CA ILE A 278 -3.35 -11.73 -3.22
C ILE A 278 -3.49 -11.10 -4.60
N THR A 279 -4.73 -10.90 -5.07
CA THR A 279 -5.00 -10.20 -6.32
C THR A 279 -4.48 -8.76 -6.29
N SER A 280 -4.74 -8.03 -5.19
CA SER A 280 -4.31 -6.64 -5.03
C SER A 280 -2.79 -6.51 -5.12
N PHE A 281 -2.01 -7.40 -4.53
CA PHE A 281 -0.54 -7.35 -4.61
C PHE A 281 -0.02 -7.45 -6.05
N THR A 282 -0.67 -8.26 -6.88
CA THR A 282 -0.31 -8.38 -8.30
C THR A 282 -0.72 -7.12 -9.07
N MET A 283 -1.94 -6.62 -8.84
CA MET A 283 -2.44 -5.40 -9.48
C MET A 283 -1.64 -4.16 -9.06
N ASP A 284 -1.25 -4.06 -7.79
CA ASP A 284 -0.40 -2.98 -7.28
C ASP A 284 1.00 -3.01 -7.90
N GLY A 285 1.55 -4.20 -8.18
CA GLY A 285 2.81 -4.31 -8.91
C GLY A 285 2.72 -3.73 -10.32
N LEU A 286 1.62 -3.98 -11.04
CA LEU A 286 1.33 -3.36 -12.34
C LEU A 286 1.06 -1.85 -12.18
N ALA A 287 0.41 -1.42 -11.10
CA ALA A 287 0.18 -0.02 -10.79
C ALA A 287 1.48 0.74 -10.54
N TYR A 288 2.49 0.13 -9.91
CA TYR A 288 3.83 0.75 -9.77
C TYR A 288 4.51 0.96 -11.13
N ALA A 289 4.35 0.02 -12.06
CA ALA A 289 4.84 0.21 -13.43
C ALA A 289 4.07 1.32 -14.14
N ALA A 290 2.75 1.39 -13.95
CA ALA A 290 1.89 2.45 -14.49
C ALA A 290 2.30 3.83 -13.94
N GLU A 291 2.56 3.93 -12.64
CA GLU A 291 3.01 5.13 -11.93
C GLU A 291 4.35 5.64 -12.48
N ALA A 292 5.36 4.77 -12.53
CA ALA A 292 6.70 5.13 -12.96
C ALA A 292 6.78 5.49 -14.45
N LEU A 293 6.19 4.65 -15.31
CA LEU A 293 6.24 4.85 -16.78
C LEU A 293 5.26 5.94 -17.22
N GLY A 294 4.07 6.01 -16.62
CA GLY A 294 3.07 7.03 -16.91
C GLY A 294 3.57 8.44 -16.56
N GLY A 295 4.18 8.60 -15.38
CA GLY A 295 4.78 9.87 -14.98
C GLY A 295 5.93 10.29 -15.88
N ARG A 296 6.79 9.34 -16.27
CA ARG A 296 7.86 9.62 -17.24
C ARG A 296 7.33 10.09 -18.60
N CYS A 297 6.31 9.43 -19.15
CA CYS A 297 5.68 9.85 -20.39
C CYS A 297 5.07 11.27 -20.26
N CYS A 298 4.46 11.57 -19.11
CA CYS A 298 3.90 12.89 -18.83
C CYS A 298 4.99 13.96 -18.82
N GLY A 299 6.06 13.76 -18.06
CA GLY A 299 7.17 14.70 -17.98
C GLY A 299 7.94 14.87 -19.28
N ALA A 300 7.95 13.84 -20.14
CA ALA A 300 8.53 13.90 -21.47
C ALA A 300 7.57 14.43 -22.55
N HIS A 301 6.34 14.79 -22.20
CA HIS A 301 5.25 15.17 -23.14
C HIS A 301 4.98 14.12 -24.22
N ASP A 302 5.28 12.83 -23.94
CA ASP A 302 5.10 11.71 -24.90
C ASP A 302 3.68 11.13 -24.83
N ARG A 303 2.76 11.74 -25.58
CA ARG A 303 1.36 11.28 -25.69
C ARG A 303 1.25 9.91 -26.34
N ALA A 304 2.08 9.63 -27.34
CA ALA A 304 2.03 8.37 -28.08
C ALA A 304 2.49 7.20 -27.21
N GLY A 305 3.63 7.38 -26.52
CA GLY A 305 4.15 6.41 -25.54
C GLY A 305 3.17 6.17 -24.41
N PHE A 306 2.53 7.21 -23.87
CA PHE A 306 1.52 7.08 -22.84
C PHE A 306 0.29 6.29 -23.32
N SER A 307 -0.23 6.57 -24.52
CA SER A 307 -1.38 5.83 -25.07
C SER A 307 -1.04 4.35 -25.28
N LEU A 308 0.16 4.04 -25.76
CA LEU A 308 0.64 2.66 -25.89
C LEU A 308 0.79 1.99 -24.54
N LEU A 309 1.36 2.68 -23.55
CA LEU A 309 1.51 2.19 -22.17
C LEU A 309 0.16 1.81 -21.58
N VAL A 310 -0.84 2.69 -21.66
CA VAL A 310 -2.21 2.43 -21.16
C VAL A 310 -2.78 1.16 -21.78
N ARG A 311 -2.70 1.01 -23.11
CA ARG A 311 -3.21 -0.18 -23.83
C ARG A 311 -2.52 -1.46 -23.33
N ARG A 312 -1.20 -1.43 -23.14
CA ARG A 312 -0.43 -2.60 -22.69
C ARG A 312 -0.69 -2.93 -21.22
N LEU A 313 -0.82 -1.93 -20.35
CA LEU A 313 -1.21 -2.14 -18.96
C LEU A 313 -2.58 -2.79 -18.82
N PHE A 314 -3.58 -2.29 -19.58
CA PHE A 314 -4.92 -2.89 -19.56
C PHE A 314 -4.94 -4.30 -20.16
N LEU A 315 -4.11 -4.58 -21.17
CA LEU A 315 -3.96 -5.94 -21.70
C LEU A 315 -3.44 -6.91 -20.63
N TRP A 316 -2.32 -6.56 -19.98
CA TRP A 316 -1.69 -7.43 -18.99
C TRP A 316 -2.47 -7.48 -17.67
N GLY A 317 -3.02 -6.36 -17.22
CA GLY A 317 -3.89 -6.32 -16.05
C GLY A 317 -5.20 -7.07 -16.28
N GLY A 318 -5.82 -6.92 -17.45
CA GLY A 318 -7.01 -7.67 -17.83
C GLY A 318 -6.75 -9.18 -17.93
N LEU A 319 -5.62 -9.59 -18.55
CA LEU A 319 -5.22 -11.00 -18.59
C LEU A 319 -5.00 -11.56 -17.17
N SER A 320 -4.30 -10.81 -16.31
CA SER A 320 -4.10 -11.20 -14.91
C SER A 320 -5.43 -11.31 -14.17
N ALA A 321 -6.36 -10.36 -14.36
CA ALA A 321 -7.69 -10.40 -13.75
C ALA A 321 -8.49 -11.64 -14.18
N VAL A 322 -8.46 -11.97 -15.47
CA VAL A 322 -9.11 -13.20 -16.00
C VAL A 322 -8.50 -14.45 -15.39
N VAL A 323 -7.17 -14.52 -15.32
CA VAL A 323 -6.47 -15.67 -14.70
C VAL A 323 -6.87 -15.83 -13.24
N PHE A 324 -6.85 -14.76 -12.43
CA PHE A 324 -7.28 -14.84 -11.03
C PHE A 324 -8.75 -15.24 -10.89
N THR A 325 -9.63 -14.67 -11.72
CA THR A 325 -11.06 -15.04 -11.73
C THR A 325 -11.24 -16.52 -12.03
N LEU A 326 -10.56 -17.06 -13.06
CA LEU A 326 -10.62 -18.49 -13.39
C LEU A 326 -10.07 -19.37 -12.25
N VAL A 327 -8.94 -18.97 -11.65
CA VAL A 327 -8.36 -19.68 -10.50
C VAL A 327 -9.33 -19.70 -9.32
N TYR A 328 -10.03 -18.62 -9.05
CA TYR A 328 -11.00 -18.56 -7.95
C TYR A 328 -12.28 -19.34 -8.25
N ILE A 329 -12.76 -19.34 -9.49
CA ILE A 329 -13.93 -20.14 -9.87
C ILE A 329 -13.63 -21.63 -9.85
N LEU A 330 -12.49 -22.04 -10.42
CA LEU A 330 -12.16 -23.47 -10.59
C LEU A 330 -11.51 -24.08 -9.34
N GLY A 331 -10.69 -23.29 -8.63
CA GLY A 331 -9.87 -23.76 -7.50
C GLY A 331 -10.22 -23.14 -6.16
N GLY A 332 -11.21 -22.23 -6.09
CA GLY A 332 -11.50 -21.46 -4.88
C GLY A 332 -11.84 -22.30 -3.67
N GLY A 333 -12.58 -23.40 -3.83
CA GLY A 333 -12.84 -24.33 -2.75
C GLY A 333 -11.57 -24.96 -2.17
N THR A 334 -10.66 -25.40 -3.02
CA THR A 334 -9.36 -25.94 -2.62
C THR A 334 -8.49 -24.87 -1.94
N LEU A 335 -8.47 -23.65 -2.49
CA LEU A 335 -7.73 -22.54 -1.89
C LEU A 335 -8.25 -22.20 -0.49
N LEU A 336 -9.57 -22.17 -0.30
CA LEU A 336 -10.18 -21.92 1.01
C LEU A 336 -9.85 -23.03 2.01
N SER A 337 -9.90 -24.31 1.60
CA SER A 337 -9.54 -25.43 2.46
C SER A 337 -8.04 -25.52 2.79
N LEU A 338 -7.17 -24.90 1.97
CA LEU A 338 -5.74 -24.74 2.29
C LEU A 338 -5.51 -23.64 3.34
N LEU A 339 -6.40 -22.63 3.41
CA LEU A 339 -6.28 -21.50 4.35
C LEU A 339 -6.83 -21.85 5.73
N THR A 340 -7.77 -22.79 5.84
CA THR A 340 -8.34 -23.20 7.12
C THR A 340 -8.85 -24.65 7.09
N SER A 341 -8.71 -25.35 8.22
CA SER A 341 -9.28 -26.68 8.44
C SER A 341 -10.72 -26.66 8.93
N GLU A 342 -11.28 -25.48 9.24
CA GLU A 342 -12.63 -25.31 9.78
C GLU A 342 -13.70 -25.45 8.69
N ALA A 343 -14.26 -26.66 8.52
CA ALA A 343 -15.25 -26.96 7.50
C ALA A 343 -16.49 -26.03 7.49
N PRO A 344 -17.04 -25.60 8.63
CA PRO A 344 -18.16 -24.65 8.64
C PRO A 344 -17.79 -23.30 8.00
N VAL A 345 -16.57 -22.82 8.26
CA VAL A 345 -16.08 -21.54 7.71
C VAL A 345 -15.88 -21.65 6.20
N VAL A 346 -15.31 -22.76 5.72
CA VAL A 346 -15.13 -23.03 4.29
C VAL A 346 -16.51 -23.08 3.59
N THR A 347 -17.48 -23.79 4.18
CA THR A 347 -18.84 -23.91 3.62
C THR A 347 -19.51 -22.53 3.52
N GLU A 348 -19.40 -21.71 4.55
CA GLU A 348 -19.95 -20.35 4.53
C GLU A 348 -19.21 -19.45 3.52
N ALA A 349 -17.87 -19.54 3.41
CA ALA A 349 -17.09 -18.79 2.44
C ALA A 349 -17.45 -19.16 0.99
N LEU A 350 -17.74 -20.44 0.71
CA LEU A 350 -18.15 -20.89 -0.62
C LEU A 350 -19.46 -20.20 -1.11
N ARG A 351 -20.34 -19.81 -0.20
CA ARG A 351 -21.57 -19.06 -0.55
C ARG A 351 -21.27 -17.68 -1.13
N TYR A 352 -20.18 -17.05 -0.67
CA TYR A 352 -19.77 -15.70 -1.11
C TYR A 352 -18.60 -15.72 -2.11
N LEU A 353 -18.02 -16.89 -2.39
CA LEU A 353 -16.92 -17.06 -3.34
C LEU A 353 -17.20 -16.46 -4.74
N PRO A 354 -18.43 -16.55 -5.31
CA PRO A 354 -18.72 -15.92 -6.60
C PRO A 354 -18.45 -14.41 -6.62
N TRP A 355 -18.74 -13.71 -5.51
CA TRP A 355 -18.43 -12.28 -5.38
C TRP A 355 -16.92 -12.03 -5.37
N ALA A 356 -16.16 -12.80 -4.58
CA ALA A 356 -14.70 -12.70 -4.52
C ALA A 356 -14.05 -13.00 -5.88
N ALA A 357 -14.61 -13.94 -6.65
CA ALA A 357 -14.13 -14.29 -7.98
C ALA A 357 -14.34 -13.17 -9.04
N VAL A 358 -15.32 -12.29 -8.85
CA VAL A 358 -15.57 -11.14 -9.73
C VAL A 358 -14.65 -9.95 -9.41
N ILE A 359 -14.11 -9.88 -8.19
CA ILE A 359 -13.29 -8.74 -7.74
C ILE A 359 -12.11 -8.44 -8.66
N PRO A 360 -11.31 -9.41 -9.15
CA PRO A 360 -10.20 -9.12 -10.05
C PRO A 360 -10.63 -8.34 -11.29
N LEU A 361 -11.76 -8.72 -11.89
CA LEU A 361 -12.32 -8.05 -13.07
C LEU A 361 -12.90 -6.66 -12.74
N ALA A 362 -13.61 -6.55 -11.63
CA ALA A 362 -14.21 -5.30 -11.18
C ALA A 362 -13.15 -4.26 -10.76
N GLY A 363 -12.05 -4.74 -10.16
CA GLY A 363 -11.01 -3.88 -9.59
C GLY A 363 -9.89 -3.51 -10.54
N VAL A 364 -9.63 -4.26 -11.62
CA VAL A 364 -8.46 -4.07 -12.49
C VAL A 364 -8.30 -2.63 -12.98
N SER A 365 -9.40 -2.00 -13.42
CA SER A 365 -9.37 -0.62 -13.88
C SER A 365 -9.05 0.36 -12.76
N ALA A 366 -9.58 0.16 -11.57
CA ALA A 366 -9.31 1.01 -10.42
C ALA A 366 -7.82 0.96 -10.00
N PHE A 367 -7.21 -0.23 -9.95
CA PHE A 367 -5.81 -0.39 -9.58
C PHE A 367 -4.86 0.23 -10.62
N LEU A 368 -5.07 -0.07 -11.90
CA LEU A 368 -4.20 0.43 -12.96
C LEU A 368 -4.31 1.94 -13.15
N LEU A 369 -5.53 2.47 -13.07
CA LEU A 369 -5.77 3.90 -13.20
C LEU A 369 -5.26 4.67 -11.98
N ASP A 370 -5.36 4.13 -10.77
CA ASP A 370 -4.74 4.73 -9.59
C ASP A 370 -3.24 4.95 -9.82
N GLY A 371 -2.51 3.92 -10.30
CA GLY A 371 -1.10 4.06 -10.64
C GLY A 371 -0.83 5.13 -11.70
N LEU A 372 -1.61 5.14 -12.79
CA LEU A 372 -1.50 6.16 -13.83
C LEU A 372 -1.77 7.57 -13.28
N PHE A 373 -2.80 7.74 -12.46
CA PHE A 373 -3.16 9.04 -11.89
C PHE A 373 -2.13 9.56 -10.88
N ILE A 374 -1.47 8.66 -10.14
CA ILE A 374 -0.32 9.01 -9.30
C ILE A 374 0.84 9.49 -10.19
N GLY A 375 1.20 8.72 -11.23
CA GLY A 375 2.24 9.11 -12.19
C GLY A 375 1.96 10.44 -12.87
N LEU A 376 0.71 10.70 -13.24
CA LEU A 376 0.27 11.98 -13.80
C LEU A 376 0.14 13.10 -12.74
N THR A 377 0.31 12.81 -11.45
CA THR A 377 -0.02 13.70 -10.33
C THR A 377 -1.45 14.28 -10.39
N ALA A 378 -2.38 13.57 -11.04
CA ALA A 378 -3.78 13.95 -11.13
C ALA A 378 -4.57 13.55 -9.87
N THR A 379 -3.98 13.84 -8.70
CA THR A 379 -4.40 13.35 -7.38
C THR A 379 -5.77 13.85 -6.95
N ARG A 380 -6.14 15.08 -7.35
CA ARG A 380 -7.48 15.62 -7.08
C ARG A 380 -8.59 14.83 -7.78
N ALA A 381 -8.37 14.40 -9.02
CA ALA A 381 -9.32 13.56 -9.75
C ALA A 381 -9.45 12.17 -9.10
N MET A 382 -8.32 11.59 -8.66
CA MET A 382 -8.27 10.35 -7.92
C MET A 382 -8.98 10.45 -6.56
N LEU A 383 -8.85 11.56 -5.84
CA LEU A 383 -9.57 11.81 -4.59
C LEU A 383 -11.08 11.79 -4.82
N TRP A 384 -11.58 12.58 -5.79
CA TRP A 384 -13.02 12.63 -6.06
C TRP A 384 -13.59 11.30 -6.53
N SER A 385 -12.85 10.52 -7.32
CA SER A 385 -13.28 9.16 -7.69
C SER A 385 -13.45 8.28 -6.46
N SER A 386 -12.54 8.38 -5.48
CA SER A 386 -12.60 7.58 -4.25
C SER A 386 -13.72 8.03 -3.32
N VAL A 387 -13.96 9.34 -3.19
CA VAL A 387 -15.09 9.89 -2.39
C VAL A 387 -16.42 9.40 -2.95
N LEU A 388 -16.66 9.61 -4.26
CA LEU A 388 -17.93 9.22 -4.89
C LEU A 388 -18.16 7.72 -4.82
N SER A 389 -17.11 6.93 -5.00
CA SER A 389 -17.20 5.47 -4.90
C SER A 389 -17.45 4.99 -3.47
N ALA A 390 -16.85 5.65 -2.46
CA ALA A 390 -17.12 5.34 -1.06
C ALA A 390 -18.57 5.69 -0.67
N LEU A 391 -19.08 6.81 -1.14
CA LEU A 391 -20.50 7.16 -0.94
C LEU A 391 -21.41 6.11 -1.58
N LEU A 392 -21.10 5.65 -2.79
CA LEU A 392 -21.86 4.58 -3.44
C LEU A 392 -21.78 3.27 -2.64
N PHE A 393 -20.60 2.93 -2.11
CA PHE A 393 -20.44 1.75 -1.25
C PHE A 393 -21.40 1.78 -0.07
N TYR A 394 -21.43 2.89 0.68
CA TYR A 394 -22.30 3.03 1.83
C TYR A 394 -23.78 3.04 1.42
N ALA A 395 -24.14 3.71 0.33
CA ALA A 395 -25.52 3.73 -0.18
C ALA A 395 -26.00 2.33 -0.57
N VAL A 396 -25.21 1.59 -1.35
CA VAL A 396 -25.54 0.21 -1.76
C VAL A 396 -25.67 -0.69 -0.54
N TYR A 397 -24.73 -0.61 0.41
CA TYR A 397 -24.81 -1.40 1.64
C TYR A 397 -26.08 -1.10 2.42
N LEU A 398 -26.39 0.16 2.70
CA LEU A 398 -27.56 0.56 3.50
C LEU A 398 -28.88 0.15 2.85
N VAL A 399 -29.00 0.29 1.54
CA VAL A 399 -30.23 -0.05 0.79
C VAL A 399 -30.46 -1.56 0.73
N PHE A 400 -29.40 -2.33 0.47
CA PHE A 400 -29.56 -3.77 0.18
C PHE A 400 -29.32 -4.69 1.39
N THR A 401 -28.73 -4.21 2.49
CA THR A 401 -28.50 -5.03 3.68
C THR A 401 -29.78 -5.66 4.25
N PRO A 402 -30.94 -4.98 4.34
CA PRO A 402 -32.16 -5.59 4.84
C PRO A 402 -32.68 -6.77 3.98
N LEU A 403 -32.32 -6.78 2.68
CA LEU A 403 -32.76 -7.77 1.71
C LEU A 403 -31.77 -8.92 1.54
N MET A 404 -30.47 -8.63 1.59
CA MET A 404 -29.43 -9.55 1.12
C MET A 404 -28.34 -9.83 2.18
N ALA A 405 -28.41 -9.23 3.36
CA ALA A 405 -27.44 -9.39 4.46
C ALA A 405 -25.96 -9.27 3.95
N ASN A 406 -25.12 -10.32 4.13
CA ASN A 406 -23.72 -10.28 3.73
C ASN A 406 -23.48 -10.18 2.21
N HIS A 407 -24.41 -10.64 1.38
CA HIS A 407 -24.31 -10.43 -0.08
C HIS A 407 -24.32 -8.94 -0.45
N ALA A 408 -25.08 -8.10 0.30
CA ALA A 408 -25.09 -6.65 0.10
C ALA A 408 -23.71 -6.02 0.37
N LEU A 409 -22.95 -6.55 1.33
CA LEU A 409 -21.61 -6.08 1.65
C LEU A 409 -20.63 -6.33 0.51
N TRP A 410 -20.65 -7.53 -0.08
CA TRP A 410 -19.85 -7.89 -1.24
C TRP A 410 -20.26 -7.13 -2.50
N MET A 411 -21.56 -6.98 -2.73
CA MET A 411 -22.08 -6.17 -3.84
C MET A 411 -21.63 -4.70 -3.72
N ALA A 412 -21.67 -4.13 -2.53
CA ALA A 412 -21.18 -2.78 -2.27
C ALA A 412 -19.68 -2.64 -2.56
N LEU A 413 -18.86 -3.64 -2.21
CA LEU A 413 -17.43 -3.65 -2.50
C LEU A 413 -17.15 -3.69 -4.01
N ILE A 414 -17.88 -4.52 -4.76
CA ILE A 414 -17.76 -4.59 -6.22
C ILE A 414 -18.21 -3.28 -6.86
N ALA A 415 -19.34 -2.71 -6.42
CA ALA A 415 -19.81 -1.41 -6.88
C ALA A 415 -18.76 -0.30 -6.63
N TYR A 416 -18.14 -0.31 -5.45
CA TYR A 416 -17.06 0.60 -5.07
C TYR A 416 -15.87 0.51 -6.03
N LEU A 417 -15.34 -0.70 -6.27
CA LEU A 417 -14.19 -0.92 -7.13
C LEU A 417 -14.50 -0.56 -8.60
N SER A 418 -15.66 -1.00 -9.10
CA SER A 418 -16.10 -0.72 -10.47
C SER A 418 -16.31 0.78 -10.71
N MET A 419 -17.01 1.46 -9.80
CA MET A 419 -17.30 2.89 -9.92
C MET A 419 -16.03 3.74 -9.90
N ARG A 420 -15.07 3.38 -9.04
CA ARG A 420 -13.76 4.05 -8.98
C ARG A 420 -13.04 3.95 -10.33
N GLY A 421 -13.01 2.74 -10.91
CA GLY A 421 -12.44 2.52 -12.24
C GLY A 421 -13.17 3.27 -13.36
N ILE A 422 -14.51 3.27 -13.34
CA ILE A 422 -15.33 3.97 -14.35
C ILE A 422 -15.10 5.49 -14.29
N ILE A 423 -15.16 6.09 -13.09
CA ILE A 423 -14.94 7.54 -12.93
C ILE A 423 -13.56 7.92 -13.44
N GLN A 424 -12.52 7.19 -13.01
CA GLN A 424 -11.15 7.46 -13.45
C GLN A 424 -10.99 7.26 -14.98
N ALA A 425 -11.58 6.22 -15.55
CA ALA A 425 -11.55 5.99 -17.00
C ALA A 425 -12.23 7.13 -17.78
N THR A 426 -13.34 7.67 -17.27
CA THR A 426 -13.98 8.84 -17.89
C THR A 426 -13.12 10.10 -17.80
N MET A 427 -12.41 10.27 -16.67
CA MET A 427 -11.46 11.37 -16.45
C MET A 427 -10.17 11.23 -17.28
N LEU A 428 -9.86 10.04 -17.79
CA LEU A 428 -8.72 9.79 -18.68
C LEU A 428 -9.07 9.94 -20.17
N ARG A 429 -10.30 10.30 -20.56
CA ARG A 429 -10.65 10.54 -21.96
C ARG A 429 -9.87 11.71 -22.55
N ARG A 430 -9.58 11.67 -23.86
CA ARG A 430 -8.76 12.67 -24.58
C ARG A 430 -9.24 14.12 -24.45
N SER A 431 -10.52 14.34 -24.19
CA SER A 431 -11.11 15.66 -23.95
C SER A 431 -10.99 16.19 -22.53
N SER A 432 -10.40 15.39 -21.63
CA SER A 432 -10.35 15.74 -20.20
C SER A 432 -9.16 16.66 -19.85
N PRO A 433 -9.25 17.42 -18.76
CA PRO A 433 -8.14 18.26 -18.28
C PRO A 433 -6.84 17.49 -17.99
N VAL A 434 -6.93 16.17 -17.79
CA VAL A 434 -5.76 15.31 -17.55
C VAL A 434 -4.82 15.29 -18.76
N TRP A 435 -5.37 15.35 -19.99
CA TRP A 435 -4.56 15.37 -21.20
C TRP A 435 -3.86 16.70 -21.47
N ARG A 436 -4.31 17.81 -20.87
CA ARG A 436 -3.61 19.11 -20.92
C ARG A 436 -2.23 19.06 -20.26
N ARG A 437 -1.97 18.07 -19.42
CA ARG A 437 -0.64 17.86 -18.79
C ARG A 437 0.43 17.40 -19.78
N PHE A 438 0.02 17.01 -20.99
CA PHE A 438 0.92 16.66 -22.09
C PHE A 438 1.10 17.84 -23.08
N GLU A 439 0.46 18.94 -22.85
CA GLU A 439 0.63 20.20 -23.58
C GLU A 439 1.71 21.04 -22.92
#